data_0a462572f662453ad8c6b35b31487e84
#
_entry.id   0a462572f662453ad8c6b35b31487e84
#
_cell.length_a   1.000
_cell.length_b   1.000
_cell.length_c   1.000
_cell.angle_alpha   90.00
_cell.angle_beta   90.00
_cell.angle_gamma   90.00
#
_symmetry.space_group_name_H-M   'P 1'
#
loop_
_entity.id
_entity.type
_entity.pdbx_description
1 polymer ?
#
loop_
_entity_poly.entity_id
_entity_poly.type
_entity_poly.pdbx_seq_one_letter_code
_entity_poly.pdbx_strand_id
1 'polypeptide(L)'
;MKIIHILGMLLVALVVKAASPIEGLLERIDKGASRKFMIEQVKSPVDFFELDQKGDKVVIRGNNYVSIATGLNWYLKYHVGIHLSWNGMQAELPEVLPAVKQKERHETDMKYRYDFNYCTFSYTMAFWDWTRWEKEIDWMALHGINLPLAMVGTDGVWYNVLSKLGYTKEEINDFVAGPGFQAWWLMNNLEGWGGPNPDSWYKQQIALQKRIVKRMREYGIEPVFPGYSGMVPHNAKEKLGLNVSDPGLWNGYRRPAFLQPTDPRFEEIASLYYKEMNKLYGKADYYSMDPFHEGGSVAGVDLDAAGKAIMQAMKKNNPKAVWVAQAWQANPRPQMIGNLEAGDLIVLDLFAESRPQWGDPASTWYRKDGFGQHDWIYCMLLNYGGNVGLHGKLKHVIDEFYKAKESPFGKTLKGVGMTMEGSENNPVMFELLTELPWCPQRFDKDQWLREYTVARYGKSNPTVQDAWILLSNSIYNCPDANTQQGTHESVFCARPTEHPYQVSSWSEMKDYYDPNDVIRAAAMMVSVADEFKGNNNLEYD
;
A
#
# COMPACT_ATOMS: atom_id res chain seq x y z
N MET A 1 -63.77 15.29 -44.32
CA MET A 1 -63.00 14.13 -43.83
C MET A 1 -61.50 14.42 -43.94
N LYS A 2 -60.86 14.80 -42.87
CA LYS A 2 -59.40 15.02 -42.84
C LYS A 2 -58.80 13.87 -42.03
N ILE A 3 -58.02 13.03 -42.72
CA ILE A 3 -57.28 11.91 -42.12
C ILE A 3 -55.99 12.47 -41.59
N ILE A 4 -55.81 12.47 -40.28
CA ILE A 4 -54.57 12.84 -39.57
C ILE A 4 -53.75 11.55 -39.47
N HIS A 5 -52.60 11.51 -40.15
CA HIS A 5 -51.58 10.48 -39.98
C HIS A 5 -50.72 10.85 -38.77
N ILE A 6 -50.84 10.10 -37.69
CA ILE A 6 -49.94 10.17 -36.54
C ILE A 6 -48.75 9.27 -36.85
N LEU A 7 -47.59 9.87 -37.18
CA LEU A 7 -46.30 9.17 -37.29
C LEU A 7 -45.74 9.00 -35.88
N GLY A 8 -45.88 7.81 -35.33
CA GLY A 8 -45.25 7.47 -34.06
C GLY A 8 -43.73 7.27 -34.27
N MET A 9 -42.91 8.24 -33.85
CA MET A 9 -41.48 8.08 -33.71
C MET A 9 -41.20 7.17 -32.52
N LEU A 10 -40.78 5.93 -32.78
CA LEU A 10 -40.18 5.06 -31.77
C LEU A 10 -38.77 5.61 -31.46
N LEU A 11 -38.62 6.34 -30.34
CA LEU A 11 -37.32 6.67 -29.80
C LEU A 11 -36.76 5.39 -29.17
N VAL A 12 -35.91 4.66 -29.87
CA VAL A 12 -35.05 3.63 -29.28
C VAL A 12 -33.96 4.37 -28.53
N ALA A 13 -34.15 4.53 -27.22
CA ALA A 13 -33.09 4.99 -26.34
C ALA A 13 -31.99 3.91 -26.35
N LEU A 14 -30.93 4.12 -27.09
CA LEU A 14 -29.67 3.39 -26.92
C LEU A 14 -29.15 3.73 -25.53
N VAL A 15 -29.43 2.86 -24.57
CA VAL A 15 -28.72 2.88 -23.28
C VAL A 15 -27.30 2.44 -23.58
N VAL A 16 -26.42 3.41 -23.84
CA VAL A 16 -24.98 3.17 -23.86
C VAL A 16 -24.62 2.80 -22.42
N LYS A 17 -24.50 1.51 -22.15
CA LYS A 17 -23.99 1.02 -20.87
C LYS A 17 -22.56 1.54 -20.77
N ALA A 18 -22.29 2.39 -19.78
CA ALA A 18 -20.92 2.84 -19.51
C ALA A 18 -20.03 1.60 -19.34
N ALA A 19 -18.88 1.59 -20.00
CA ALA A 19 -17.91 0.51 -19.87
C ALA A 19 -17.53 0.32 -18.40
N SER A 20 -17.48 -0.93 -17.95
CA SER A 20 -17.06 -1.22 -16.58
C SER A 20 -15.58 -0.85 -16.39
N PRO A 21 -15.11 -0.55 -15.17
CA PRO A 21 -13.69 -0.32 -14.90
C PRO A 21 -12.81 -1.47 -15.37
N ILE A 22 -13.31 -2.71 -15.31
CA ILE A 22 -12.60 -3.92 -15.77
C ILE A 22 -12.46 -3.97 -17.29
N GLU A 23 -13.48 -3.56 -18.03
CA GLU A 23 -13.35 -3.44 -19.50
C GLU A 23 -12.25 -2.44 -19.86
N GLY A 24 -12.20 -1.28 -19.17
CA GLY A 24 -11.13 -0.30 -19.35
C GLY A 24 -9.75 -0.84 -18.97
N LEU A 25 -9.64 -1.64 -17.92
CA LEU A 25 -8.41 -2.32 -17.51
C LEU A 25 -7.94 -3.30 -18.60
N LEU A 26 -8.84 -4.15 -19.09
CA LEU A 26 -8.55 -5.09 -20.15
C LEU A 26 -8.03 -4.40 -21.43
N GLU A 27 -8.64 -3.27 -21.84
CA GLU A 27 -8.18 -2.51 -23.00
C GLU A 27 -6.82 -1.83 -22.80
N ARG A 28 -6.38 -1.59 -21.55
CA ARG A 28 -5.01 -1.10 -21.25
C ARG A 28 -3.98 -2.23 -21.19
N ILE A 29 -4.40 -3.44 -20.84
CA ILE A 29 -3.55 -4.64 -20.87
C ILE A 29 -3.29 -5.04 -22.33
N ASP A 30 -4.37 -5.23 -23.11
CA ASP A 30 -4.32 -5.58 -24.53
C ASP A 30 -5.53 -5.01 -25.27
N LYS A 31 -5.30 -4.30 -26.35
CA LYS A 31 -6.35 -3.64 -27.13
C LYS A 31 -7.32 -4.66 -27.72
N GLY A 32 -8.59 -4.55 -27.37
CA GLY A 32 -9.65 -5.46 -27.83
C GLY A 32 -9.87 -6.67 -26.91
N ALA A 33 -9.09 -6.81 -25.82
CA ALA A 33 -9.20 -7.92 -24.88
C ALA A 33 -10.57 -8.00 -24.19
N SER A 34 -11.24 -6.88 -23.96
CA SER A 34 -12.56 -6.84 -23.29
C SER A 34 -13.61 -7.74 -23.97
N ARG A 35 -13.48 -7.97 -25.27
CA ARG A 35 -14.40 -8.82 -26.04
C ARG A 35 -14.29 -10.31 -25.73
N LYS A 36 -13.14 -10.75 -25.18
CA LYS A 36 -12.83 -12.14 -24.86
C LYS A 36 -13.37 -12.57 -23.49
N PHE A 37 -13.81 -11.60 -22.68
CA PHE A 37 -14.26 -11.83 -21.30
C PHE A 37 -15.74 -11.47 -21.12
N MET A 38 -16.35 -12.08 -20.12
CA MET A 38 -17.66 -11.72 -19.58
C MET A 38 -17.49 -11.40 -18.09
N ILE A 39 -17.85 -10.19 -17.71
CA ILE A 39 -17.69 -9.67 -16.36
C ILE A 39 -19.05 -9.65 -15.67
N GLU A 40 -19.16 -10.34 -14.54
CA GLU A 40 -20.40 -10.45 -13.78
C GLU A 40 -20.17 -10.07 -12.31
N GLN A 41 -20.88 -9.07 -11.82
CA GLN A 41 -20.85 -8.70 -10.40
C GLN A 41 -21.98 -9.42 -9.64
N VAL A 42 -21.63 -10.16 -8.59
CA VAL A 42 -22.55 -11.00 -7.80
C VAL A 42 -22.43 -10.63 -6.34
N LYS A 43 -23.54 -10.34 -5.66
CA LYS A 43 -23.52 -9.99 -4.23
C LYS A 43 -22.99 -11.13 -3.36
N SER A 44 -22.09 -10.83 -2.45
CA SER A 44 -21.56 -11.73 -1.43
C SER A 44 -21.20 -10.95 -0.17
N PRO A 45 -21.33 -11.55 1.03
CA PRO A 45 -20.88 -10.94 2.28
C PRO A 45 -19.35 -10.95 2.45
N VAL A 46 -18.65 -11.77 1.68
CA VAL A 46 -17.19 -11.88 1.66
C VAL A 46 -16.65 -11.58 0.29
N ASP A 47 -15.43 -11.10 0.21
CA ASP A 47 -14.76 -10.91 -1.07
C ASP A 47 -14.46 -12.25 -1.71
N PHE A 48 -14.81 -12.39 -2.98
CA PHE A 48 -14.55 -13.57 -3.78
C PHE A 48 -14.35 -13.22 -5.25
N PHE A 49 -13.64 -14.08 -5.95
CA PHE A 49 -13.71 -14.18 -7.39
C PHE A 49 -14.00 -15.62 -7.83
N GLU A 50 -14.55 -15.75 -9.00
CA GLU A 50 -14.90 -17.03 -9.62
C GLU A 50 -14.58 -16.98 -11.11
N LEU A 51 -13.92 -18.03 -11.59
CA LEU A 51 -13.60 -18.24 -13.00
C LEU A 51 -14.52 -19.34 -13.56
N ASP A 52 -15.05 -19.12 -14.75
CA ASP A 52 -15.96 -20.02 -15.44
C ASP A 52 -15.84 -19.86 -16.96
N GLN A 53 -16.50 -20.70 -17.71
CA GLN A 53 -16.52 -20.66 -19.17
C GLN A 53 -17.95 -20.56 -19.71
N LYS A 54 -18.17 -19.69 -20.73
CA LYS A 54 -19.46 -19.62 -21.44
C LYS A 54 -19.21 -19.42 -22.93
N GLY A 55 -19.37 -20.51 -23.67
CA GLY A 55 -18.99 -20.53 -25.08
C GLY A 55 -17.49 -20.30 -25.26
N ASP A 56 -17.13 -19.32 -26.05
CA ASP A 56 -15.75 -18.89 -26.31
C ASP A 56 -15.20 -17.85 -25.31
N LYS A 57 -16.03 -17.40 -24.35
CA LYS A 57 -15.65 -16.36 -23.40
C LYS A 57 -15.34 -16.92 -22.03
N VAL A 58 -14.27 -16.37 -21.43
CA VAL A 58 -13.99 -16.56 -20.01
C VAL A 58 -14.89 -15.67 -19.18
N VAL A 59 -15.56 -16.25 -18.20
CA VAL A 59 -16.45 -15.52 -17.27
C VAL A 59 -15.71 -15.29 -15.96
N ILE A 60 -15.62 -14.02 -15.55
CA ILE A 60 -15.04 -13.63 -14.27
C ILE A 60 -16.12 -13.00 -13.42
N ARG A 61 -16.41 -13.61 -12.26
CA ARG A 61 -17.38 -13.12 -11.29
C ARG A 61 -16.69 -12.66 -10.02
N GLY A 62 -17.27 -11.67 -9.35
CA GLY A 62 -16.84 -11.21 -8.04
C GLY A 62 -17.89 -10.31 -7.41
N ASN A 63 -17.72 -10.02 -6.11
CA ASN A 63 -18.68 -9.15 -5.42
C ASN A 63 -18.38 -7.65 -5.61
N ASN A 64 -17.15 -7.31 -6.01
CA ASN A 64 -16.71 -5.95 -6.33
C ASN A 64 -15.66 -5.99 -7.45
N TYR A 65 -15.30 -4.83 -8.00
CA TYR A 65 -14.38 -4.77 -9.14
C TYR A 65 -12.94 -5.13 -8.76
N VAL A 66 -12.51 -4.91 -7.52
CA VAL A 66 -11.18 -5.37 -7.05
C VAL A 66 -11.11 -6.90 -7.09
N SER A 67 -12.12 -7.59 -6.54
CA SER A 67 -12.19 -9.05 -6.57
C SER A 67 -12.23 -9.59 -8.00
N ILE A 68 -12.96 -8.92 -8.91
CA ILE A 68 -13.01 -9.31 -10.32
C ILE A 68 -11.66 -9.09 -10.99
N ALA A 69 -10.96 -7.97 -10.71
CA ALA A 69 -9.61 -7.71 -11.24
C ALA A 69 -8.60 -8.74 -10.71
N THR A 70 -8.72 -9.14 -9.44
CA THR A 70 -7.89 -10.23 -8.88
C THR A 70 -8.16 -11.54 -9.61
N GLY A 71 -9.42 -11.88 -9.89
CA GLY A 71 -9.77 -13.05 -10.69
C GLY A 71 -9.22 -12.97 -12.12
N LEU A 72 -9.18 -11.78 -12.71
CA LEU A 72 -8.54 -11.58 -14.02
C LEU A 72 -7.03 -11.85 -13.93
N ASN A 73 -6.33 -11.29 -12.94
CA ASN A 73 -4.91 -11.55 -12.72
C ASN A 73 -4.64 -13.04 -12.49
N TRP A 74 -5.47 -13.71 -11.67
CA TRP A 74 -5.38 -15.13 -11.41
C TRP A 74 -5.54 -15.97 -12.70
N TYR A 75 -6.51 -15.64 -13.53
CA TYR A 75 -6.70 -16.28 -14.83
C TYR A 75 -5.49 -16.08 -15.75
N LEU A 76 -5.00 -14.84 -15.87
CA LEU A 76 -3.84 -14.53 -16.70
C LEU A 76 -2.60 -15.32 -16.25
N LYS A 77 -2.36 -15.42 -14.94
CA LYS A 77 -1.23 -16.16 -14.37
C LYS A 77 -1.36 -17.67 -14.57
N TYR A 78 -2.43 -18.26 -14.08
CA TYR A 78 -2.51 -19.72 -13.92
C TYR A 78 -3.12 -20.45 -15.11
N HIS A 79 -3.84 -19.75 -16.00
CA HIS A 79 -4.41 -20.35 -17.20
C HIS A 79 -3.70 -19.90 -18.49
N VAL A 80 -3.25 -18.65 -18.56
CA VAL A 80 -2.62 -18.10 -19.77
C VAL A 80 -1.09 -18.13 -19.69
N GLY A 81 -0.50 -18.04 -18.49
CA GLY A 81 0.94 -17.90 -18.29
C GLY A 81 1.44 -16.48 -18.55
N ILE A 82 0.65 -15.49 -18.13
CA ILE A 82 0.98 -14.05 -18.24
C ILE A 82 1.02 -13.43 -16.84
N HIS A 83 2.17 -12.88 -16.48
CA HIS A 83 2.37 -12.16 -15.23
C HIS A 83 2.46 -10.66 -15.46
N LEU A 84 1.49 -9.92 -14.95
CA LEU A 84 1.47 -8.47 -14.96
C LEU A 84 2.14 -7.95 -13.67
N SER A 85 3.25 -7.26 -13.80
CA SER A 85 4.02 -6.73 -12.67
C SER A 85 4.45 -5.28 -12.92
N TRP A 86 5.11 -4.66 -11.95
CA TRP A 86 5.59 -3.28 -12.10
C TRP A 86 6.48 -3.05 -13.34
N ASN A 87 7.25 -4.05 -13.74
CA ASN A 87 8.11 -3.97 -14.93
C ASN A 87 7.37 -4.27 -16.25
N GLY A 88 6.10 -4.71 -16.21
CA GLY A 88 5.30 -4.93 -17.41
C GLY A 88 3.81 -5.11 -17.10
N MET A 89 3.01 -4.10 -17.48
CA MET A 89 1.55 -4.07 -17.30
C MET A 89 0.78 -4.26 -18.61
N GLN A 90 1.48 -4.52 -19.71
CA GLN A 90 0.89 -4.82 -21.01
C GLN A 90 1.30 -6.22 -21.43
N ALA A 91 0.40 -6.92 -22.08
CA ALA A 91 0.63 -8.27 -22.60
C ALA A 91 -0.21 -8.47 -23.87
N GLU A 92 0.30 -9.27 -24.79
CA GLU A 92 -0.47 -9.73 -25.94
C GLU A 92 -1.19 -11.02 -25.55
N LEU A 93 -2.52 -10.98 -25.51
CA LEU A 93 -3.33 -12.14 -25.17
C LEU A 93 -3.48 -13.07 -26.38
N PRO A 94 -3.45 -14.40 -26.19
CA PRO A 94 -3.70 -15.38 -27.25
C PRO A 94 -5.02 -15.06 -28.00
N GLU A 95 -5.06 -15.31 -29.30
CA GLU A 95 -6.26 -15.14 -30.11
C GLU A 95 -7.43 -15.93 -29.50
N VAL A 96 -7.17 -17.18 -29.13
CA VAL A 96 -8.09 -18.05 -28.39
C VAL A 96 -7.57 -18.22 -26.96
N LEU A 97 -8.35 -17.78 -26.00
CA LEU A 97 -8.00 -17.90 -24.59
C LEU A 97 -8.08 -19.36 -24.12
N PRO A 98 -7.17 -19.84 -23.26
CA PRO A 98 -7.30 -21.15 -22.60
C PRO A 98 -8.63 -21.28 -21.88
N ALA A 99 -9.35 -22.36 -22.12
CA ALA A 99 -10.67 -22.57 -21.50
C ALA A 99 -10.54 -22.89 -20.00
N VAL A 100 -11.43 -22.32 -19.21
CA VAL A 100 -11.63 -22.70 -17.81
C VAL A 100 -12.38 -24.03 -17.77
N LYS A 101 -11.64 -25.14 -17.61
CA LYS A 101 -12.19 -26.51 -17.69
C LYS A 101 -13.16 -26.86 -16.56
N GLN A 102 -12.91 -26.30 -15.39
CA GLN A 102 -13.75 -26.47 -14.21
C GLN A 102 -13.92 -25.10 -13.56
N LYS A 103 -15.14 -24.85 -13.10
CA LYS A 103 -15.45 -23.64 -12.32
C LYS A 103 -14.56 -23.60 -11.08
N GLU A 104 -13.93 -22.48 -10.87
CA GLU A 104 -12.95 -22.24 -9.80
C GLU A 104 -13.40 -21.03 -9.01
N ARG A 105 -13.37 -21.13 -7.67
CA ARG A 105 -13.80 -20.05 -6.79
C ARG A 105 -12.80 -19.86 -5.64
N HIS A 106 -12.40 -18.62 -5.43
CA HIS A 106 -11.55 -18.18 -4.34
C HIS A 106 -12.29 -17.14 -3.50
N GLU A 107 -12.23 -17.33 -2.19
CA GLU A 107 -12.83 -16.42 -1.20
C GLU A 107 -11.77 -15.97 -0.20
N THR A 108 -11.96 -14.79 0.39
CA THR A 108 -11.09 -14.30 1.45
C THR A 108 -11.86 -13.74 2.62
N ASP A 109 -11.40 -14.07 3.83
CA ASP A 109 -11.82 -13.48 5.10
C ASP A 109 -10.97 -12.26 5.49
N MET A 110 -9.91 -11.97 4.73
CA MET A 110 -9.05 -10.81 4.90
C MET A 110 -9.73 -9.57 4.31
N LYS A 111 -10.47 -8.85 5.16
CA LYS A 111 -11.26 -7.68 4.78
C LYS A 111 -10.42 -6.57 4.15
N TYR A 112 -9.19 -6.39 4.65
CA TYR A 112 -8.30 -5.31 4.25
C TYR A 112 -7.06 -5.85 3.54
N ARG A 113 -6.75 -5.30 2.36
CA ARG A 113 -5.50 -5.49 1.64
C ARG A 113 -4.91 -4.11 1.43
N TYR A 114 -3.99 -3.78 2.36
CA TYR A 114 -3.43 -2.44 2.49
C TYR A 114 -2.21 -2.26 1.58
N ASP A 115 -1.97 -1.02 1.14
CA ASP A 115 -0.79 -0.67 0.36
C ASP A 115 -0.23 0.69 0.77
N PHE A 116 1.08 0.78 0.68
CA PHE A 116 1.96 1.92 0.90
C PHE A 116 2.29 2.24 2.35
N ASN A 117 3.56 2.64 2.52
CA ASN A 117 4.08 3.37 3.64
C ASN A 117 4.07 4.88 3.30
N TYR A 118 4.10 5.76 4.30
CA TYR A 118 4.35 7.18 4.04
C TYR A 118 5.65 7.40 3.26
N CYS A 119 6.73 6.70 3.65
CA CYS A 119 8.04 6.82 3.03
C CYS A 119 8.05 6.47 1.54
N THR A 120 7.18 5.56 1.08
CA THR A 120 7.05 5.18 -0.34
C THR A 120 6.79 6.41 -1.22
N PHE A 121 5.96 7.34 -0.74
CA PHE A 121 5.63 8.56 -1.47
C PHE A 121 6.83 9.50 -1.65
N SER A 122 7.77 9.49 -0.73
CA SER A 122 8.97 10.34 -0.83
C SER A 122 10.13 9.65 -1.54
N TYR A 123 10.35 8.34 -1.30
CA TYR A 123 11.44 7.60 -1.95
C TYR A 123 11.15 7.23 -3.40
N THR A 124 9.90 6.86 -3.73
CA THR A 124 9.57 6.36 -5.07
C THR A 124 8.63 7.29 -5.83
N MET A 125 7.61 7.85 -5.18
CA MET A 125 6.43 8.41 -5.85
C MET A 125 6.39 9.94 -5.90
N ALA A 126 7.42 10.64 -5.35
CA ALA A 126 7.41 12.10 -5.16
C ALA A 126 7.08 12.90 -6.44
N PHE A 127 7.46 12.38 -7.61
CA PHE A 127 7.29 13.02 -8.90
C PHE A 127 6.47 12.20 -9.90
N TRP A 128 5.73 11.19 -9.45
CA TRP A 128 4.88 10.42 -10.34
C TRP A 128 3.78 11.29 -10.95
N ASP A 129 3.64 11.17 -12.25
CA ASP A 129 2.53 11.75 -13.00
C ASP A 129 1.31 10.81 -13.05
N TRP A 130 0.26 11.25 -13.73
CA TRP A 130 -0.94 10.43 -13.88
C TRP A 130 -0.67 9.11 -14.61
N THR A 131 0.21 9.10 -15.61
CA THR A 131 0.48 7.89 -16.40
C THR A 131 1.05 6.78 -15.52
N ARG A 132 1.96 7.15 -14.60
CA ARG A 132 2.51 6.19 -13.65
C ARG A 132 1.49 5.79 -12.58
N TRP A 133 0.72 6.74 -12.06
CA TRP A 133 -0.35 6.45 -11.10
C TRP A 133 -1.46 5.57 -11.68
N GLU A 134 -1.85 5.75 -12.94
CA GLU A 134 -2.85 4.89 -13.58
C GLU A 134 -2.40 3.42 -13.62
N LYS A 135 -1.13 3.18 -13.95
CA LYS A 135 -0.53 1.82 -13.91
C LYS A 135 -0.53 1.24 -12.51
N GLU A 136 -0.19 2.04 -11.50
CA GLU A 136 -0.17 1.58 -10.12
C GLU A 136 -1.56 1.21 -9.60
N ILE A 137 -2.58 2.02 -9.91
CA ILE A 137 -3.95 1.72 -9.50
C ILE A 137 -4.47 0.46 -10.21
N ASP A 138 -4.12 0.26 -11.48
CA ASP A 138 -4.44 -0.96 -12.22
C ASP A 138 -3.72 -2.18 -11.60
N TRP A 139 -2.45 -2.03 -11.22
CA TRP A 139 -1.69 -3.06 -10.51
C TRP A 139 -2.32 -3.40 -9.16
N MET A 140 -2.66 -2.39 -8.36
CA MET A 140 -3.36 -2.58 -7.09
C MET A 140 -4.67 -3.37 -7.26
N ALA A 141 -5.49 -3.01 -8.25
CA ALA A 141 -6.75 -3.71 -8.52
C ALA A 141 -6.52 -5.18 -8.89
N LEU A 142 -5.52 -5.47 -9.76
CA LEU A 142 -5.16 -6.83 -10.18
C LEU A 142 -4.62 -7.67 -9.01
N HIS A 143 -3.96 -7.05 -8.04
CA HIS A 143 -3.38 -7.72 -6.87
C HIS A 143 -4.30 -7.69 -5.63
N GLY A 144 -5.56 -7.30 -5.81
CA GLY A 144 -6.57 -7.38 -4.76
C GLY A 144 -6.49 -6.29 -3.70
N ILE A 145 -5.68 -5.26 -3.89
CA ILE A 145 -5.54 -4.14 -2.95
C ILE A 145 -6.83 -3.32 -2.93
N ASN A 146 -7.35 -3.07 -1.73
CA ASN A 146 -8.61 -2.34 -1.55
C ASN A 146 -8.54 -1.17 -0.56
N LEU A 147 -7.38 -0.98 0.11
CA LEU A 147 -7.22 0.03 1.17
C LEU A 147 -5.82 0.70 1.12
N PRO A 148 -5.44 1.41 0.06
CA PRO A 148 -4.13 2.05 -0.02
C PRO A 148 -4.08 3.42 0.66
N LEU A 149 -2.90 3.81 1.16
CA LEU A 149 -2.61 5.17 1.59
C LEU A 149 -2.68 6.12 0.38
N ALA A 150 -3.36 7.24 0.51
CA ALA A 150 -3.59 8.22 -0.56
C ALA A 150 -3.11 9.61 -0.13
N MET A 151 -1.79 9.80 -0.09
CA MET A 151 -1.13 10.95 0.52
C MET A 151 -0.95 12.15 -0.43
N VAL A 152 -0.95 11.91 -1.76
CA VAL A 152 -0.74 12.95 -2.78
C VAL A 152 -1.67 14.15 -2.53
N GLY A 153 -1.15 15.38 -2.64
CA GLY A 153 -1.92 16.63 -2.50
C GLY A 153 -2.39 16.96 -1.08
N THR A 154 -1.94 16.23 -0.04
CA THR A 154 -2.20 16.58 1.36
C THR A 154 -1.55 17.90 1.75
N ASP A 155 -0.42 18.24 1.16
CA ASP A 155 0.23 19.55 1.27
C ASP A 155 -0.67 20.70 0.81
N GLY A 156 -1.46 20.48 -0.25
CA GLY A 156 -2.48 21.42 -0.71
C GLY A 156 -3.64 21.61 0.28
N VAL A 157 -4.01 20.56 1.03
CA VAL A 157 -4.98 20.67 2.14
C VAL A 157 -4.43 21.58 3.24
N TRP A 158 -3.19 21.31 3.67
CA TRP A 158 -2.51 22.11 4.69
C TRP A 158 -2.31 23.57 4.26
N TYR A 159 -1.93 23.81 3.00
CA TYR A 159 -1.86 25.17 2.45
C TYR A 159 -3.17 25.92 2.62
N ASN A 160 -4.30 25.30 2.29
CA ASN A 160 -5.62 25.90 2.45
C ASN A 160 -6.00 26.13 3.93
N VAL A 161 -5.70 25.16 4.80
CA VAL A 161 -5.97 25.27 6.24
C VAL A 161 -5.19 26.42 6.86
N LEU A 162 -3.88 26.45 6.64
CA LEU A 162 -2.99 27.47 7.22
C LEU A 162 -3.32 28.87 6.70
N SER A 163 -3.61 29.00 5.40
CA SER A 163 -4.06 30.28 4.83
C SER A 163 -5.33 30.81 5.51
N LYS A 164 -6.28 29.93 5.85
CA LYS A 164 -7.51 30.32 6.58
C LYS A 164 -7.27 30.64 8.04
N LEU A 165 -6.22 30.07 8.63
CA LEU A 165 -5.76 30.41 9.98
C LEU A 165 -4.93 31.70 10.04
N GLY A 166 -4.68 32.35 8.90
CA GLY A 166 -3.97 33.64 8.81
C GLY A 166 -2.46 33.52 8.73
N TYR A 167 -1.94 32.34 8.36
CA TYR A 167 -0.50 32.19 8.04
C TYR A 167 -0.19 32.83 6.69
N THR A 168 0.96 33.50 6.63
CA THR A 168 1.51 34.01 5.36
C THR A 168 2.08 32.87 4.52
N LYS A 169 2.36 33.14 3.26
CA LYS A 169 2.98 32.15 2.37
C LYS A 169 4.37 31.72 2.86
N GLU A 170 5.14 32.64 3.38
CA GLU A 170 6.46 32.39 3.96
C GLU A 170 6.34 31.44 5.17
N GLU A 171 5.42 31.72 6.09
CA GLU A 171 5.18 30.85 7.24
C GLU A 171 4.68 29.46 6.83
N ILE A 172 3.85 29.35 5.79
CA ILE A 172 3.42 28.07 5.24
C ILE A 172 4.60 27.30 4.66
N ASN A 173 5.49 27.98 3.93
CA ASN A 173 6.69 27.38 3.36
C ASN A 173 7.70 26.93 4.43
N ASP A 174 7.74 27.59 5.59
CA ASP A 174 8.55 27.18 6.73
C ASP A 174 8.03 25.94 7.45
N PHE A 175 6.77 25.57 7.18
CA PHE A 175 6.13 24.41 7.78
C PHE A 175 6.00 23.23 6.83
N VAL A 176 5.53 23.44 5.60
CA VAL A 176 5.28 22.39 4.62
C VAL A 176 6.59 21.91 3.99
N ALA A 177 6.86 20.62 4.09
CA ALA A 177 8.06 20.03 3.50
C ALA A 177 7.97 19.94 1.97
N GLY A 178 9.12 19.92 1.32
CA GLY A 178 9.24 19.64 -0.11
C GLY A 178 8.91 18.20 -0.48
N PRO A 179 8.76 17.88 -1.78
CA PRO A 179 8.25 16.59 -2.26
C PRO A 179 9.00 15.36 -1.73
N GLY A 180 10.31 15.42 -1.67
CA GLY A 180 11.15 14.33 -1.16
C GLY A 180 11.10 14.14 0.36
N PHE A 181 10.40 15.02 1.12
CA PHE A 181 10.37 15.00 2.59
C PHE A 181 8.95 15.01 3.17
N GLN A 182 7.93 14.95 2.36
CA GLN A 182 6.53 14.99 2.79
C GLN A 182 6.15 13.82 3.70
N ALA A 183 6.73 12.64 3.50
CA ALA A 183 6.51 11.47 4.33
C ALA A 183 6.77 11.78 5.82
N TRP A 184 7.97 12.26 6.11
CA TRP A 184 8.39 12.55 7.49
C TRP A 184 7.70 13.77 8.08
N TRP A 185 7.35 14.75 7.25
CA TRP A 185 6.51 15.87 7.68
C TRP A 185 5.13 15.40 8.12
N LEU A 186 4.45 14.57 7.33
CA LEU A 186 3.11 14.05 7.66
C LEU A 186 3.12 13.03 8.80
N MET A 187 4.26 12.42 9.09
CA MET A 187 4.49 11.60 10.29
C MET A 187 4.93 12.43 11.52
N ASN A 188 4.88 13.75 11.48
CA ASN A 188 5.29 14.68 12.54
C ASN A 188 6.79 14.62 12.92
N ASN A 189 7.65 14.20 12.02
CA ASN A 189 9.09 14.05 12.29
C ASN A 189 9.89 15.32 11.98
N LEU A 190 9.50 16.07 10.97
CA LEU A 190 10.17 17.32 10.57
C LEU A 190 9.19 18.34 10.00
N GLU A 191 9.60 19.61 9.90
CA GLU A 191 8.87 20.65 9.18
C GLU A 191 9.80 21.46 8.27
N GLY A 192 9.25 22.03 7.18
CA GLY A 192 9.90 23.02 6.31
C GLY A 192 11.09 22.56 5.50
N TRP A 193 11.48 21.28 5.54
CA TRP A 193 12.67 20.80 4.86
C TRP A 193 12.42 20.50 3.38
N GLY A 194 13.39 20.84 2.51
CA GLY A 194 13.33 20.53 1.08
C GLY A 194 12.38 21.41 0.26
N GLY A 195 11.82 22.44 0.87
CA GLY A 195 11.00 23.47 0.23
C GLY A 195 11.81 24.70 -0.21
N PRO A 196 11.13 25.81 -0.58
CA PRO A 196 9.69 26.01 -0.64
C PRO A 196 9.03 25.39 -1.88
N ASN A 197 7.78 24.95 -1.75
CA ASN A 197 7.00 24.50 -2.89
C ASN A 197 6.40 25.69 -3.66
N PRO A 198 6.48 25.75 -4.99
CA PRO A 198 5.82 26.79 -5.77
C PRO A 198 4.29 26.60 -5.79
N ASP A 199 3.52 27.67 -5.99
CA ASP A 199 2.05 27.63 -6.04
C ASP A 199 1.50 26.67 -7.11
N SER A 200 2.26 26.50 -8.21
CA SER A 200 1.92 25.54 -9.27
C SER A 200 1.96 24.09 -8.78
N TRP A 201 2.87 23.77 -7.86
CA TRP A 201 2.98 22.44 -7.25
C TRP A 201 1.68 22.05 -6.52
N TYR A 202 1.23 22.87 -5.58
CA TYR A 202 -0.01 22.60 -4.84
C TYR A 202 -1.22 22.37 -5.76
N LYS A 203 -1.35 23.20 -6.82
CA LYS A 203 -2.43 23.05 -7.80
C LYS A 203 -2.34 21.74 -8.58
N GLN A 204 -1.13 21.36 -9.01
CA GLN A 204 -0.89 20.12 -9.75
C GLN A 204 -1.13 18.89 -8.87
N GLN A 205 -0.64 18.87 -7.63
CA GLN A 205 -0.85 17.77 -6.70
C GLN A 205 -2.33 17.58 -6.33
N ILE A 206 -3.07 18.66 -6.11
CA ILE A 206 -4.52 18.61 -5.90
C ILE A 206 -5.23 18.01 -7.13
N ALA A 207 -4.86 18.45 -8.34
CA ALA A 207 -5.45 17.94 -9.58
C ALA A 207 -5.15 16.45 -9.78
N LEU A 208 -3.90 16.03 -9.51
CA LEU A 208 -3.46 14.64 -9.59
C LEU A 208 -4.22 13.76 -8.59
N GLN A 209 -4.31 14.17 -7.32
CA GLN A 209 -5.02 13.40 -6.29
C GLN A 209 -6.50 13.21 -6.61
N LYS A 210 -7.16 14.21 -7.19
CA LYS A 210 -8.55 14.07 -7.65
C LYS A 210 -8.71 12.94 -8.68
N ARG A 211 -7.74 12.79 -9.58
CA ARG A 211 -7.74 11.71 -10.59
C ARG A 211 -7.48 10.36 -9.94
N ILE A 212 -6.49 10.29 -9.03
CA ILE A 212 -6.13 9.08 -8.27
C ILE A 212 -7.36 8.57 -7.51
N VAL A 213 -7.96 9.40 -6.66
CA VAL A 213 -9.11 9.03 -5.82
C VAL A 213 -10.33 8.64 -6.69
N LYS A 214 -10.55 9.34 -7.79
CA LYS A 214 -11.63 8.99 -8.72
C LYS A 214 -11.41 7.58 -9.28
N ARG A 215 -10.21 7.25 -9.78
CA ARG A 215 -9.92 5.93 -10.34
C ARG A 215 -9.95 4.83 -9.30
N MET A 216 -9.43 5.07 -8.08
CA MET A 216 -9.54 4.13 -6.97
C MET A 216 -11.02 3.76 -6.71
N ARG A 217 -11.88 4.76 -6.56
CA ARG A 217 -13.31 4.56 -6.30
C ARG A 217 -14.06 3.89 -7.44
N GLU A 218 -13.64 4.09 -8.69
CA GLU A 218 -14.20 3.36 -9.84
C GLU A 218 -14.01 1.84 -9.69
N TYR A 219 -12.89 1.38 -9.12
CA TYR A 219 -12.66 -0.03 -8.80
C TYR A 219 -13.30 -0.47 -7.48
N GLY A 220 -13.73 0.44 -6.63
CA GLY A 220 -14.14 0.15 -5.25
C GLY A 220 -12.97 0.05 -4.27
N ILE A 221 -11.83 0.65 -4.62
CA ILE A 221 -10.68 0.84 -3.73
C ILE A 221 -10.96 2.05 -2.85
N GLU A 222 -10.89 1.88 -1.53
CA GLU A 222 -11.14 2.93 -0.55
C GLU A 222 -9.82 3.61 -0.15
N PRO A 223 -9.65 4.92 -0.41
CA PRO A 223 -8.43 5.62 -0.05
C PRO A 223 -8.34 5.84 1.47
N VAL A 224 -7.15 5.63 2.02
CA VAL A 224 -6.79 6.06 3.37
C VAL A 224 -6.13 7.43 3.27
N PHE A 225 -6.78 8.48 3.76
CA PHE A 225 -6.17 9.81 3.74
C PHE A 225 -5.33 10.07 4.99
N PRO A 226 -4.26 10.88 4.92
CA PRO A 226 -3.64 11.43 6.12
C PRO A 226 -4.67 12.19 6.96
N GLY A 227 -4.74 11.88 8.25
CA GLY A 227 -5.66 12.50 9.20
C GLY A 227 -5.02 13.65 9.99
N TYR A 228 -5.83 14.35 10.78
CA TYR A 228 -5.34 15.37 11.69
C TYR A 228 -4.93 14.76 13.01
N SER A 229 -3.63 14.82 13.31
CA SER A 229 -3.03 14.23 14.52
C SER A 229 -2.90 15.18 15.71
N GLY A 230 -3.22 16.45 15.55
CA GLY A 230 -2.82 17.53 16.47
C GLY A 230 -1.57 18.28 15.98
N MET A 231 -1.04 17.94 14.82
CA MET A 231 0.10 18.64 14.22
C MET A 231 -0.25 20.10 13.91
N VAL A 232 0.62 21.02 14.30
CA VAL A 232 0.55 22.45 13.98
C VAL A 232 1.95 23.02 13.77
N PRO A 233 2.14 24.14 13.06
CA PRO A 233 3.45 24.79 12.96
C PRO A 233 4.06 25.08 14.34
N HIS A 234 5.39 24.98 14.46
CA HIS A 234 6.08 25.22 15.73
C HIS A 234 5.77 26.58 16.36
N ASN A 235 5.47 27.62 15.54
CA ASN A 235 5.12 28.96 15.99
C ASN A 235 3.62 29.16 16.30
N ALA A 236 2.85 28.07 16.38
CA ALA A 236 1.38 28.14 16.59
C ALA A 236 0.99 28.77 17.94
N LYS A 237 1.85 28.65 18.96
CA LYS A 237 1.67 29.32 20.25
C LYS A 237 1.68 30.84 20.09
N GLU A 238 2.69 31.36 19.44
CA GLU A 238 2.90 32.80 19.24
C GLU A 238 1.92 33.37 18.24
N LYS A 239 1.65 32.65 17.16
CA LYS A 239 0.78 33.10 16.06
C LYS A 239 -0.70 33.06 16.39
N LEU A 240 -1.14 31.97 17.02
CA LEU A 240 -2.56 31.68 17.24
C LEU A 240 -2.95 31.62 18.72
N GLY A 241 -2.01 31.74 19.65
CA GLY A 241 -2.27 31.60 21.09
C GLY A 241 -2.63 30.18 21.53
N LEU A 242 -2.19 29.15 20.79
CA LEU A 242 -2.54 27.76 21.07
C LEU A 242 -1.70 27.19 22.22
N ASN A 243 -2.33 26.29 22.98
CA ASN A 243 -1.61 25.49 23.97
C ASN A 243 -0.97 24.28 23.28
N VAL A 244 0.34 24.33 23.06
CA VAL A 244 1.07 23.31 22.34
C VAL A 244 2.19 22.72 23.22
N SER A 245 2.55 21.47 22.94
CA SER A 245 3.79 20.85 23.41
C SER A 245 4.81 20.74 22.27
N ASP A 246 6.09 20.70 22.64
CA ASP A 246 7.20 20.49 21.72
C ASP A 246 7.61 19.02 21.77
N PRO A 247 7.42 18.24 20.67
CA PRO A 247 7.86 16.86 20.61
C PRO A 247 9.38 16.67 20.48
N GLY A 248 10.16 17.77 20.40
CA GLY A 248 11.62 17.76 20.30
C GLY A 248 12.13 17.65 18.87
N LEU A 249 13.31 17.04 18.73
CA LEU A 249 13.98 16.87 17.45
C LEU A 249 13.86 15.43 16.93
N TRP A 250 13.90 15.28 15.61
CA TRP A 250 14.09 14.01 14.91
C TRP A 250 15.38 14.09 14.08
N ASN A 251 16.39 13.31 14.42
CA ASN A 251 17.69 13.34 13.74
C ASN A 251 18.28 14.75 13.52
N GLY A 252 18.08 15.65 14.49
CA GLY A 252 18.52 17.05 14.40
C GLY A 252 17.53 17.98 13.73
N TYR A 253 16.45 17.50 13.13
CA TYR A 253 15.40 18.31 12.54
C TYR A 253 14.32 18.66 13.55
N ARG A 254 13.82 19.91 13.49
CA ARG A 254 12.70 20.37 14.32
C ARG A 254 11.42 19.68 13.90
N ARG A 255 10.68 19.13 14.89
CA ARG A 255 9.36 18.58 14.69
C ARG A 255 8.30 19.68 14.66
N PRO A 256 7.16 19.47 13.97
CA PRO A 256 5.96 20.25 14.21
C PRO A 256 5.57 20.25 15.68
N ALA A 257 4.97 21.32 16.16
CA ALA A 257 4.39 21.33 17.50
C ALA A 257 3.13 20.46 17.56
N PHE A 258 2.81 19.95 18.75
CA PHE A 258 1.59 19.18 18.99
C PHE A 258 0.59 20.03 19.78
N LEU A 259 -0.59 20.25 19.19
CA LEU A 259 -1.69 20.94 19.83
C LEU A 259 -2.29 20.08 20.93
N GLN A 260 -2.36 20.60 22.16
CA GLN A 260 -2.90 19.87 23.30
C GLN A 260 -4.37 19.51 23.07
N PRO A 261 -4.78 18.27 23.41
CA PRO A 261 -6.16 17.84 23.22
C PRO A 261 -7.17 18.61 24.09
N THR A 262 -6.68 19.24 25.16
CA THR A 262 -7.48 20.10 26.06
C THR A 262 -7.65 21.54 25.55
N ASP A 263 -6.92 21.94 24.52
CA ASP A 263 -7.13 23.23 23.87
C ASP A 263 -8.49 23.23 23.13
N PRO A 264 -9.39 24.16 23.40
CA PRO A 264 -10.70 24.21 22.78
C PRO A 264 -10.64 24.37 21.25
N ARG A 265 -9.52 24.84 20.71
CA ARG A 265 -9.31 24.99 19.27
C ARG A 265 -8.86 23.70 18.58
N PHE A 266 -8.58 22.62 19.34
CA PHE A 266 -8.21 21.32 18.72
C PHE A 266 -9.29 20.85 17.74
N GLU A 267 -10.54 20.82 18.20
CA GLU A 267 -11.67 20.39 17.37
C GLU A 267 -11.95 21.37 16.21
N GLU A 268 -11.75 22.68 16.43
CA GLU A 268 -11.93 23.70 15.39
C GLU A 268 -10.94 23.46 14.22
N ILE A 269 -9.66 23.30 14.54
CA ILE A 269 -8.60 23.10 13.52
C ILE A 269 -8.75 21.74 12.84
N ALA A 270 -9.06 20.69 13.58
CA ALA A 270 -9.36 19.37 13.01
C ALA A 270 -10.58 19.44 12.05
N SER A 271 -11.65 20.10 12.46
CA SER A 271 -12.83 20.26 11.62
C SER A 271 -12.53 21.06 10.34
N LEU A 272 -11.70 22.08 10.44
CA LEU A 272 -11.23 22.84 9.27
C LEU A 272 -10.43 21.96 8.32
N TYR A 273 -9.50 21.16 8.85
CA TYR A 273 -8.68 20.23 8.08
C TYR A 273 -9.53 19.21 7.31
N TYR A 274 -10.43 18.50 8.00
CA TYR A 274 -11.31 17.52 7.36
C TYR A 274 -12.29 18.16 6.37
N LYS A 275 -12.74 19.37 6.63
CA LYS A 275 -13.60 20.12 5.70
C LYS A 275 -12.86 20.46 4.39
N GLU A 276 -11.60 20.89 4.48
CA GLU A 276 -10.78 21.14 3.30
C GLU A 276 -10.44 19.85 2.53
N MET A 277 -10.09 18.78 3.24
CA MET A 277 -9.87 17.46 2.66
C MET A 277 -11.10 16.96 1.89
N ASN A 278 -12.27 17.00 2.53
CA ASN A 278 -13.53 16.56 1.91
C ASN A 278 -13.94 17.42 0.71
N LYS A 279 -13.68 18.73 0.77
CA LYS A 279 -13.94 19.66 -0.34
C LYS A 279 -13.09 19.32 -1.56
N LEU A 280 -11.84 18.91 -1.36
CA LEU A 280 -10.90 18.61 -2.44
C LEU A 280 -11.10 17.19 -3.01
N TYR A 281 -11.28 16.19 -2.14
CA TYR A 281 -11.17 14.76 -2.53
C TYR A 281 -12.42 13.95 -2.22
N GLY A 282 -13.45 14.56 -1.64
CA GLY A 282 -14.65 13.85 -1.17
C GLY A 282 -14.42 13.18 0.18
N LYS A 283 -15.51 12.66 0.76
CA LYS A 283 -15.47 11.96 2.06
C LYS A 283 -14.72 10.63 1.94
N ALA A 284 -14.01 10.25 3.00
CA ALA A 284 -13.44 8.94 3.21
C ALA A 284 -13.80 8.42 4.60
N ASP A 285 -13.76 7.10 4.75
CA ASP A 285 -14.01 6.46 6.04
C ASP A 285 -12.69 6.16 6.78
N TYR A 286 -11.54 6.15 6.11
CA TYR A 286 -10.25 5.76 6.67
C TYR A 286 -9.26 6.92 6.66
N TYR A 287 -8.61 7.14 7.83
CA TYR A 287 -7.61 8.19 7.99
C TYR A 287 -6.39 7.65 8.74
N SER A 288 -5.19 7.89 8.20
CA SER A 288 -3.93 7.49 8.82
C SER A 288 -3.25 8.69 9.49
N MET A 289 -2.72 8.48 10.69
CA MET A 289 -1.87 9.45 11.39
C MET A 289 -1.14 8.77 12.53
N ASP A 290 0.05 9.25 12.83
CA ASP A 290 0.91 8.72 13.88
C ASP A 290 1.52 9.86 14.71
N PRO A 291 0.79 10.42 15.69
CA PRO A 291 1.33 11.43 16.57
C PRO A 291 2.49 10.86 17.37
N PHE A 292 3.56 11.65 17.57
CA PHE A 292 4.78 11.26 18.28
C PHE A 292 5.58 10.11 17.64
N HIS A 293 5.51 9.96 16.33
CA HIS A 293 6.25 8.94 15.60
C HIS A 293 7.76 9.00 15.89
N GLU A 294 8.44 7.84 15.90
CA GLU A 294 9.90 7.71 16.07
C GLU A 294 10.51 8.51 17.23
N GLY A 295 10.00 8.29 18.42
CA GLY A 295 10.60 8.86 19.63
C GLY A 295 10.21 10.32 19.91
N GLY A 296 9.19 10.85 19.30
CA GLY A 296 8.61 12.14 19.66
C GLY A 296 8.24 12.16 21.18
N SER A 297 8.62 13.25 21.86
CA SER A 297 8.35 13.42 23.29
C SER A 297 6.84 13.54 23.56
N VAL A 298 6.39 12.77 24.53
CA VAL A 298 5.02 12.82 25.05
C VAL A 298 4.93 13.56 26.40
N ALA A 299 5.99 14.25 26.80
CA ALA A 299 6.05 14.96 28.05
C ALA A 299 4.94 16.00 28.15
N GLY A 300 4.18 15.98 29.24
CA GLY A 300 3.07 16.92 29.49
C GLY A 300 1.83 16.68 28.61
N VAL A 301 1.74 15.56 27.89
CA VAL A 301 0.56 15.18 27.10
C VAL A 301 -0.22 14.09 27.81
N ASP A 302 -1.52 14.31 28.01
CA ASP A 302 -2.46 13.26 28.40
C ASP A 302 -2.78 12.42 27.15
N LEU A 303 -2.16 11.24 27.05
CA LEU A 303 -2.26 10.37 25.88
C LEU A 303 -3.69 9.82 25.68
N ASP A 304 -4.41 9.52 26.76
CA ASP A 304 -5.80 9.06 26.68
C ASP A 304 -6.70 10.18 26.13
N ALA A 305 -6.56 11.39 26.69
CA ALA A 305 -7.30 12.56 26.19
C ALA A 305 -6.93 12.84 24.72
N ALA A 306 -5.67 12.68 24.33
CA ALA A 306 -5.21 12.88 22.95
C ALA A 306 -5.86 11.87 21.99
N GLY A 307 -5.85 10.59 22.32
CA GLY A 307 -6.51 9.56 21.51
C GLY A 307 -8.01 9.81 21.34
N LYS A 308 -8.70 10.15 22.42
CA LYS A 308 -10.12 10.51 22.41
C LYS A 308 -10.40 11.75 21.57
N ALA A 309 -9.60 12.82 21.71
CA ALA A 309 -9.79 14.06 20.96
C ALA A 309 -9.60 13.85 19.44
N ILE A 310 -8.58 13.10 19.05
CA ILE A 310 -8.34 12.70 17.66
C ILE A 310 -9.56 11.95 17.11
N MET A 311 -10.01 10.92 17.81
CA MET A 311 -11.12 10.08 17.35
C MET A 311 -12.44 10.86 17.29
N GLN A 312 -12.72 11.68 18.29
CA GLN A 312 -13.93 12.53 18.32
C GLN A 312 -13.95 13.54 17.16
N ALA A 313 -12.81 14.17 16.87
CA ALA A 313 -12.70 15.11 15.75
C ALA A 313 -12.92 14.41 14.40
N MET A 314 -12.40 13.20 14.23
CA MET A 314 -12.67 12.38 13.05
C MET A 314 -14.14 12.02 12.93
N LYS A 315 -14.76 11.49 13.99
CA LYS A 315 -16.18 11.08 14.01
C LYS A 315 -17.15 12.23 13.87
N LYS A 316 -16.80 13.41 14.36
CA LYS A 316 -17.60 14.62 14.13
C LYS A 316 -17.70 14.98 12.66
N ASN A 317 -16.61 14.76 11.92
CA ASN A 317 -16.57 14.99 10.48
C ASN A 317 -17.21 13.83 9.69
N ASN A 318 -16.96 12.59 10.09
CA ASN A 318 -17.58 11.39 9.53
C ASN A 318 -17.82 10.35 10.64
N PRO A 319 -19.10 10.06 11.02
CA PRO A 319 -19.41 9.07 12.07
C PRO A 319 -18.87 7.66 11.82
N LYS A 320 -18.51 7.33 10.57
CA LYS A 320 -17.93 6.05 10.18
C LYS A 320 -16.40 6.07 10.16
N ALA A 321 -15.78 7.21 10.53
CA ALA A 321 -14.33 7.33 10.46
C ALA A 321 -13.62 6.28 11.30
N VAL A 322 -12.58 5.69 10.71
CA VAL A 322 -11.69 4.70 11.30
C VAL A 322 -10.26 5.22 11.24
N TRP A 323 -9.58 5.15 12.35
CA TRP A 323 -8.16 5.48 12.43
C TRP A 323 -7.32 4.30 11.95
N VAL A 324 -6.43 4.51 11.01
CA VAL A 324 -5.43 3.53 10.56
C VAL A 324 -4.07 3.96 11.12
N ALA A 325 -3.57 3.25 12.13
CA ALA A 325 -2.34 3.58 12.84
C ALA A 325 -1.21 2.63 12.47
N GLN A 326 -0.01 3.16 12.27
CA GLN A 326 1.19 2.37 12.03
C GLN A 326 1.80 1.87 13.35
N ALA A 327 1.93 0.56 13.52
CA ALA A 327 2.67 -0.01 14.64
C ALA A 327 4.17 -0.03 14.33
N TRP A 328 4.87 0.96 14.85
CA TRP A 328 6.29 1.18 14.66
C TRP A 328 6.94 1.50 16.01
N GLN A 329 7.91 0.71 16.46
CA GLN A 329 8.52 0.84 17.79
C GLN A 329 7.42 0.83 18.89
N ALA A 330 7.31 1.89 19.68
CA ALA A 330 6.33 2.02 20.75
C ALA A 330 4.94 2.52 20.29
N ASN A 331 4.79 2.86 19.01
CA ASN A 331 3.51 3.35 18.46
C ASN A 331 2.62 2.22 17.92
N PRO A 332 1.29 2.43 17.87
CA PRO A 332 0.57 3.47 18.61
C PRO A 332 0.75 3.27 20.11
N ARG A 333 0.87 4.35 20.87
CA ARG A 333 1.03 4.28 22.33
C ARG A 333 -0.18 3.57 22.94
N PRO A 334 0.00 2.51 23.77
CA PRO A 334 -1.11 1.77 24.36
C PRO A 334 -2.12 2.64 25.11
N GLN A 335 -1.62 3.66 25.84
CA GLN A 335 -2.47 4.60 26.58
C GLN A 335 -3.34 5.45 25.65
N MET A 336 -2.88 5.73 24.42
CA MET A 336 -3.61 6.54 23.45
C MET A 336 -4.77 5.77 22.79
N ILE A 337 -4.59 4.47 22.62
CA ILE A 337 -5.57 3.63 21.90
C ILE A 337 -6.43 2.77 22.83
N GLY A 338 -6.04 2.59 24.09
CA GLY A 338 -6.64 1.61 25.00
C GLY A 338 -8.12 1.84 25.32
N ASN A 339 -8.60 3.07 25.19
CA ASN A 339 -10.00 3.44 25.45
C ASN A 339 -10.80 3.78 24.18
N LEU A 340 -10.28 3.46 22.99
CA LEU A 340 -11.03 3.55 21.75
C LEU A 340 -11.97 2.35 21.60
N GLU A 341 -13.11 2.56 20.96
CA GLU A 341 -14.09 1.51 20.74
C GLU A 341 -13.63 0.49 19.70
N ALA A 342 -14.14 -0.74 19.78
CA ALA A 342 -13.91 -1.72 18.73
C ALA A 342 -14.46 -1.22 17.39
N GLY A 343 -13.63 -1.29 16.35
CA GLY A 343 -13.96 -0.76 15.01
C GLY A 343 -13.54 0.69 14.77
N ASP A 344 -13.06 1.42 15.79
CA ASP A 344 -12.53 2.78 15.63
C ASP A 344 -11.10 2.80 15.08
N LEU A 345 -10.38 1.71 15.27
CA LEU A 345 -8.96 1.61 14.96
C LEU A 345 -8.64 0.34 14.17
N ILE A 346 -7.77 0.50 13.17
CA ILE A 346 -7.05 -0.58 12.50
C ILE A 346 -5.56 -0.34 12.73
N VAL A 347 -4.84 -1.35 13.18
CA VAL A 347 -3.40 -1.24 13.39
C VAL A 347 -2.65 -1.98 12.28
N LEU A 348 -1.76 -1.27 11.60
CA LEU A 348 -0.82 -1.87 10.65
C LEU A 348 0.39 -2.37 11.46
N ASP A 349 0.56 -3.68 11.63
CA ASP A 349 1.83 -4.21 12.14
C ASP A 349 2.89 -4.09 11.07
N LEU A 350 3.50 -2.91 11.00
CA LEU A 350 4.17 -2.36 9.83
C LEU A 350 5.32 -3.22 9.33
N PHE A 351 5.96 -3.96 10.22
CA PHE A 351 7.15 -4.76 9.96
C PHE A 351 7.01 -6.19 10.54
N ALA A 352 5.82 -6.79 10.33
CA ALA A 352 5.46 -8.06 10.94
C ALA A 352 6.35 -9.24 10.48
N GLU A 353 6.95 -9.15 9.28
CA GLU A 353 7.85 -10.20 8.80
C GLU A 353 9.24 -10.19 9.43
N SER A 354 9.56 -9.18 10.26
CA SER A 354 10.89 -9.09 10.91
C SER A 354 10.83 -8.68 12.37
N ARG A 355 9.91 -7.80 12.74
CA ARG A 355 9.73 -7.30 14.11
C ARG A 355 8.25 -7.28 14.47
N PRO A 356 7.58 -8.44 14.47
CA PRO A 356 6.17 -8.50 14.79
C PRO A 356 5.89 -7.92 16.17
N GLN A 357 4.85 -7.11 16.28
CA GLN A 357 4.35 -6.63 17.57
C GLN A 357 3.35 -7.61 18.21
N TRP A 358 2.79 -8.51 17.39
CA TRP A 358 1.93 -9.61 17.84
C TRP A 358 2.76 -10.87 18.13
N GLY A 359 2.31 -11.70 19.07
CA GLY A 359 2.58 -13.13 19.16
C GLY A 359 4.01 -13.65 19.38
N ASP A 360 5.07 -12.88 19.13
CA ASP A 360 6.45 -13.33 19.31
C ASP A 360 7.17 -12.58 20.45
N PRO A 361 7.33 -13.22 21.64
CA PRO A 361 8.05 -12.62 22.76
C PRO A 361 9.52 -12.29 22.49
N ALA A 362 10.13 -12.87 21.47
CA ALA A 362 11.52 -12.58 21.08
C ALA A 362 11.63 -11.29 20.25
N SER A 363 10.54 -10.80 19.69
CA SER A 363 10.52 -9.53 18.98
C SER A 363 10.86 -8.37 19.90
N THR A 364 11.73 -7.46 19.44
CA THR A 364 12.09 -6.26 20.21
C THR A 364 10.91 -5.29 20.38
N TRP A 365 9.86 -5.42 19.60
CA TRP A 365 8.66 -4.58 19.66
C TRP A 365 7.44 -5.32 20.18
N TYR A 366 7.63 -6.51 20.74
CA TYR A 366 6.56 -7.37 21.22
C TYR A 366 5.56 -6.68 22.16
N ARG A 367 4.29 -6.90 21.89
CA ARG A 367 3.17 -6.51 22.76
C ARG A 367 2.48 -7.76 23.28
N LYS A 368 2.52 -7.95 24.61
CA LYS A 368 1.95 -9.13 25.27
C LYS A 368 0.47 -9.37 24.89
N ASP A 369 -0.30 -8.29 24.79
CA ASP A 369 -1.74 -8.33 24.50
C ASP A 369 -2.07 -7.98 23.02
N GLY A 370 -1.05 -8.02 22.15
CA GLY A 370 -1.18 -7.62 20.75
C GLY A 370 -1.73 -6.20 20.63
N PHE A 371 -2.79 -6.05 19.84
CA PHE A 371 -3.49 -4.77 19.64
C PHE A 371 -4.84 -4.71 20.36
N GLY A 372 -5.04 -5.57 21.38
CA GLY A 372 -6.25 -5.63 22.18
C GLY A 372 -7.48 -6.05 21.35
N GLN A 373 -8.53 -5.26 21.43
CA GLN A 373 -9.79 -5.52 20.70
C GLN A 373 -9.81 -4.96 19.26
N HIS A 374 -8.73 -4.29 18.84
CA HIS A 374 -8.69 -3.58 17.56
C HIS A 374 -8.31 -4.53 16.42
N ASP A 375 -8.90 -4.29 15.26
CA ASP A 375 -8.51 -4.97 14.04
C ASP A 375 -7.06 -4.63 13.69
N TRP A 376 -6.33 -5.61 13.14
CA TRP A 376 -4.96 -5.39 12.71
C TRP A 376 -4.66 -6.06 11.37
N ILE A 377 -3.61 -5.61 10.73
CA ILE A 377 -3.16 -6.03 9.40
C ILE A 377 -1.70 -6.52 9.53
N TYR A 378 -1.44 -7.73 9.03
CA TYR A 378 -0.10 -8.28 8.88
C TYR A 378 0.59 -7.59 7.70
N CYS A 379 1.61 -6.77 7.97
CA CYS A 379 2.29 -6.01 6.93
C CYS A 379 3.73 -6.49 6.71
N MET A 380 4.18 -6.37 5.48
CA MET A 380 5.55 -6.61 5.06
C MET A 380 6.19 -5.29 4.62
N LEU A 381 7.27 -4.90 5.31
CA LEU A 381 8.06 -3.71 4.99
C LEU A 381 9.07 -4.00 3.89
N LEU A 382 9.77 -5.12 3.97
CA LEU A 382 10.79 -5.65 3.08
C LEU A 382 12.05 -4.80 2.95
N ASN A 383 11.92 -3.48 2.78
CA ASN A 383 13.08 -2.60 2.54
C ASN A 383 12.97 -1.26 3.26
N TYR A 384 14.12 -0.64 3.48
CA TYR A 384 14.27 0.70 4.04
C TYR A 384 14.90 1.64 3.02
N GLY A 385 14.61 2.93 3.15
CA GLY A 385 15.32 4.00 2.45
C GLY A 385 15.25 3.91 0.94
N GLY A 386 14.26 3.23 0.39
CA GLY A 386 14.17 3.00 -1.05
C GLY A 386 15.20 2.01 -1.61
N ASN A 387 15.86 1.21 -0.75
CA ASN A 387 16.79 0.16 -1.18
C ASN A 387 16.05 -0.91 -1.98
N VAL A 388 16.61 -1.27 -3.13
CA VAL A 388 15.95 -2.14 -4.12
C VAL A 388 16.76 -3.41 -4.45
N GLY A 389 17.74 -3.77 -3.63
CA GLY A 389 18.52 -5.00 -3.81
C GLY A 389 17.68 -6.25 -3.61
N LEU A 390 18.18 -7.39 -4.10
CA LEU A 390 17.54 -8.69 -3.88
C LEU A 390 17.50 -9.00 -2.39
N HIS A 391 16.30 -9.26 -1.88
CA HIS A 391 16.06 -9.58 -0.48
C HIS A 391 14.68 -10.18 -0.26
N GLY A 392 14.55 -11.06 0.70
CA GLY A 392 13.24 -11.55 1.11
C GLY A 392 13.27 -12.69 2.11
N LYS A 393 12.08 -13.06 2.57
CA LYS A 393 11.81 -14.11 3.56
C LYS A 393 10.62 -14.95 3.10
N LEU A 394 10.70 -15.55 1.89
CA LEU A 394 9.56 -16.22 1.25
C LEU A 394 8.87 -17.24 2.16
N LYS A 395 9.66 -18.20 2.67
CA LYS A 395 9.10 -19.23 3.56
C LYS A 395 8.57 -18.64 4.87
N HIS A 396 9.32 -17.71 5.46
CA HIS A 396 8.95 -17.09 6.73
C HIS A 396 7.64 -16.31 6.62
N VAL A 397 7.42 -15.54 5.56
CA VAL A 397 6.18 -14.79 5.34
C VAL A 397 4.97 -15.73 5.24
N ILE A 398 5.11 -16.87 4.55
CA ILE A 398 4.05 -17.89 4.50
C ILE A 398 3.77 -18.42 5.91
N ASP A 399 4.82 -18.87 6.61
CA ASP A 399 4.68 -19.51 7.92
C ASP A 399 4.08 -18.57 8.96
N GLU A 400 4.57 -17.33 9.05
CA GLU A 400 4.11 -16.36 10.05
C GLU A 400 2.70 -15.86 9.77
N PHE A 401 2.29 -15.69 8.52
CA PHE A 401 0.92 -15.33 8.20
C PHE A 401 -0.08 -16.38 8.70
N TYR A 402 0.17 -17.67 8.42
CA TYR A 402 -0.74 -18.73 8.91
C TYR A 402 -0.65 -18.91 10.42
N LYS A 403 0.53 -18.78 11.01
CA LYS A 403 0.70 -18.75 12.47
C LYS A 403 -0.10 -17.61 13.11
N ALA A 404 -0.10 -16.42 12.49
CA ALA A 404 -0.91 -15.29 12.94
C ALA A 404 -2.43 -15.62 12.88
N LYS A 405 -2.90 -16.20 11.79
CA LYS A 405 -4.30 -16.63 11.65
C LYS A 405 -4.72 -17.65 12.71
N GLU A 406 -3.86 -18.61 13.02
CA GLU A 406 -4.10 -19.71 13.96
C GLU A 406 -3.92 -19.27 15.43
N SER A 407 -3.28 -18.11 15.68
CA SER A 407 -3.01 -17.59 17.01
C SER A 407 -4.26 -17.03 17.71
N PRO A 408 -4.20 -16.79 19.04
CA PRO A 408 -5.24 -16.05 19.75
C PRO A 408 -5.55 -14.66 19.16
N PHE A 409 -4.60 -14.05 18.47
CA PHE A 409 -4.73 -12.75 17.79
C PHE A 409 -5.36 -12.84 16.40
N GLY A 410 -5.55 -14.05 15.87
CA GLY A 410 -6.17 -14.30 14.57
C GLY A 410 -7.61 -13.83 14.46
N LYS A 411 -8.33 -13.69 15.57
CA LYS A 411 -9.70 -13.15 15.58
C LYS A 411 -9.78 -11.70 15.12
N THR A 412 -8.76 -10.91 15.43
CA THR A 412 -8.65 -9.49 15.07
C THR A 412 -7.70 -9.25 13.90
N LEU A 413 -7.02 -10.28 13.39
CA LEU A 413 -6.32 -10.21 12.10
C LEU A 413 -7.35 -10.09 10.97
N LYS A 414 -7.35 -8.96 10.25
CA LYS A 414 -8.34 -8.67 9.22
C LYS A 414 -7.73 -8.36 7.85
N GLY A 415 -6.43 -8.53 7.70
CA GLY A 415 -5.82 -8.25 6.42
C GLY A 415 -4.33 -8.51 6.31
N VAL A 416 -3.83 -8.27 5.10
CA VAL A 416 -2.41 -8.18 4.77
C VAL A 416 -2.10 -6.79 4.23
N GLY A 417 -0.84 -6.36 4.35
CA GLY A 417 -0.42 -5.05 3.86
C GLY A 417 0.99 -5.05 3.30
N MET A 418 1.18 -4.24 2.28
CA MET A 418 2.49 -3.89 1.74
C MET A 418 2.87 -2.52 2.27
N THR A 419 3.96 -2.46 3.03
CA THR A 419 4.38 -1.21 3.70
C THR A 419 5.84 -0.88 3.41
N MET A 420 6.30 -1.28 2.22
CA MET A 420 7.64 -1.00 1.72
C MET A 420 7.94 0.50 1.67
N GLU A 421 9.16 0.88 1.98
CA GLU A 421 9.58 2.28 1.80
C GLU A 421 9.92 2.62 0.35
N GLY A 422 10.38 1.64 -0.44
CA GLY A 422 10.55 1.76 -1.90
C GLY A 422 9.78 0.69 -2.64
N SER A 423 9.05 1.04 -3.69
CA SER A 423 8.32 0.12 -4.56
C SER A 423 9.16 -0.34 -5.77
N GLU A 424 8.59 -1.18 -6.61
CA GLU A 424 9.16 -1.65 -7.88
C GLU A 424 10.40 -2.56 -7.72
N ASN A 425 10.49 -3.30 -6.62
CA ASN A 425 11.58 -4.25 -6.37
C ASN A 425 11.04 -5.57 -5.85
N ASN A 426 11.84 -6.65 -5.96
CA ASN A 426 11.51 -7.98 -5.45
C ASN A 426 10.05 -8.42 -5.74
N PRO A 427 9.58 -8.39 -7.00
CA PRO A 427 8.18 -8.64 -7.34
C PRO A 427 7.66 -9.97 -6.81
N VAL A 428 8.51 -10.99 -6.67
CA VAL A 428 8.16 -12.30 -6.11
C VAL A 428 7.62 -12.21 -4.68
N MET A 429 8.16 -11.30 -3.86
CA MET A 429 7.74 -11.11 -2.47
C MET A 429 6.35 -10.50 -2.37
N PHE A 430 6.08 -9.51 -3.20
CA PHE A 430 4.79 -8.82 -3.22
C PHE A 430 3.70 -9.68 -3.88
N GLU A 431 4.08 -10.45 -4.90
CA GLU A 431 3.17 -11.43 -5.51
C GLU A 431 2.73 -12.47 -4.50
N LEU A 432 3.68 -13.05 -3.74
CA LEU A 432 3.37 -13.98 -2.66
C LEU A 432 2.43 -13.35 -1.63
N LEU A 433 2.76 -12.16 -1.13
CA LEU A 433 1.99 -11.50 -0.09
C LEU A 433 0.54 -11.22 -0.52
N THR A 434 0.34 -10.77 -1.76
CA THR A 434 -1.00 -10.44 -2.28
C THR A 434 -1.84 -11.66 -2.60
N GLU A 435 -1.23 -12.83 -2.78
CA GLU A 435 -1.95 -14.11 -2.95
C GLU A 435 -2.38 -14.76 -1.62
N LEU A 436 -1.63 -14.56 -0.53
CA LEU A 436 -1.94 -15.16 0.78
C LEU A 436 -3.40 -15.01 1.21
N PRO A 437 -4.06 -13.84 1.05
CA PRO A 437 -5.47 -13.68 1.42
C PRO A 437 -6.42 -14.63 0.70
N TRP A 438 -6.08 -15.05 -0.51
CA TRP A 438 -6.91 -15.89 -1.38
C TRP A 438 -6.62 -17.38 -1.24
N CYS A 439 -5.59 -17.74 -0.44
CA CYS A 439 -5.19 -19.11 -0.13
C CYS A 439 -5.63 -19.47 1.29
N PRO A 440 -6.75 -20.19 1.49
CA PRO A 440 -7.28 -20.49 2.82
C PRO A 440 -6.38 -21.42 3.63
N GLN A 441 -5.53 -22.20 2.95
CA GLN A 441 -4.63 -23.19 3.55
C GLN A 441 -3.19 -22.88 3.19
N ARG A 442 -2.28 -23.22 4.13
CA ARG A 442 -0.83 -23.13 3.89
C ARG A 442 -0.45 -24.00 2.69
N PHE A 443 0.40 -23.46 1.84
CA PHE A 443 0.91 -24.11 0.64
C PHE A 443 2.43 -24.29 0.67
N ASP A 444 2.91 -25.17 -0.18
CA ASP A 444 4.35 -25.40 -0.33
C ASP A 444 5.00 -24.29 -1.14
N LYS A 445 6.06 -23.69 -0.60
CA LYS A 445 6.82 -22.60 -1.22
C LYS A 445 7.42 -22.99 -2.57
N ASP A 446 7.99 -24.17 -2.65
CA ASP A 446 8.70 -24.61 -3.86
C ASP A 446 7.73 -24.92 -5.00
N GLN A 447 6.57 -25.52 -4.66
CA GLN A 447 5.49 -25.71 -5.62
C GLN A 447 4.97 -24.36 -6.15
N TRP A 448 4.70 -23.42 -5.26
CA TRP A 448 4.25 -22.07 -5.63
C TRP A 448 5.28 -21.36 -6.53
N LEU A 449 6.58 -21.45 -6.22
CA LEU A 449 7.63 -20.85 -7.04
C LEU A 449 7.71 -21.46 -8.45
N ARG A 450 7.51 -22.77 -8.58
CA ARG A 450 7.46 -23.41 -9.90
C ARG A 450 6.31 -22.87 -10.75
N GLU A 451 5.14 -22.69 -10.14
CA GLU A 451 3.96 -22.10 -10.80
C GLU A 451 4.19 -20.61 -11.12
N TYR A 452 4.75 -19.85 -10.18
CA TYR A 452 5.16 -18.46 -10.38
C TYR A 452 6.08 -18.28 -11.58
N THR A 453 7.10 -19.12 -11.74
CA THR A 453 8.02 -19.02 -12.88
C THR A 453 7.35 -19.31 -14.21
N VAL A 454 6.40 -20.24 -14.24
CA VAL A 454 5.61 -20.52 -15.46
C VAL A 454 4.78 -19.29 -15.85
N ALA A 455 4.11 -18.69 -14.87
CA ALA A 455 3.32 -17.48 -15.11
C ALA A 455 4.21 -16.30 -15.55
N ARG A 456 5.34 -16.09 -14.83
CA ARG A 456 6.23 -14.95 -15.06
C ARG A 456 6.92 -14.98 -16.41
N TYR A 457 7.31 -16.17 -16.89
CA TYR A 457 8.08 -16.32 -18.13
C TYR A 457 7.28 -16.97 -19.27
N GLY A 458 6.01 -17.31 -19.03
CA GLY A 458 5.08 -17.81 -20.05
C GLY A 458 5.26 -19.28 -20.41
N LYS A 459 6.24 -19.98 -19.86
CA LYS A 459 6.43 -21.42 -20.07
C LYS A 459 7.25 -22.08 -18.95
N SER A 460 7.06 -23.39 -18.78
CA SER A 460 7.86 -24.19 -17.86
C SER A 460 9.26 -24.41 -18.41
N ASN A 461 10.27 -24.18 -17.58
CA ASN A 461 11.66 -24.52 -17.85
C ASN A 461 12.34 -24.95 -16.54
N PRO A 462 12.80 -26.21 -16.43
CA PRO A 462 13.41 -26.73 -15.21
C PRO A 462 14.60 -25.91 -14.71
N THR A 463 15.46 -25.42 -15.62
CA THR A 463 16.64 -24.63 -15.25
C THR A 463 16.23 -23.32 -14.56
N VAL A 464 15.23 -22.62 -15.09
CA VAL A 464 14.70 -21.38 -14.46
C VAL A 464 14.02 -21.69 -13.13
N GLN A 465 13.25 -22.78 -13.06
CA GLN A 465 12.61 -23.22 -11.81
C GLN A 465 13.65 -23.53 -10.74
N ASP A 466 14.70 -24.25 -11.08
CA ASP A 466 15.77 -24.60 -10.13
C ASP A 466 16.61 -23.37 -9.73
N ALA A 467 16.79 -22.39 -10.63
CA ALA A 467 17.42 -21.12 -10.29
C ALA A 467 16.60 -20.37 -9.22
N TRP A 468 15.28 -20.29 -9.36
CA TRP A 468 14.40 -19.66 -8.36
C TRP A 468 14.36 -20.43 -7.04
N ILE A 469 14.38 -21.77 -7.07
CA ILE A 469 14.51 -22.57 -5.84
C ILE A 469 15.83 -22.28 -5.14
N LEU A 470 16.94 -22.15 -5.88
CA LEU A 470 18.23 -21.77 -5.33
C LEU A 470 18.19 -20.38 -4.68
N LEU A 471 17.65 -19.37 -5.37
CA LEU A 471 17.46 -18.02 -4.81
C LEU A 471 16.57 -18.04 -3.57
N SER A 472 15.49 -18.83 -3.58
CA SER A 472 14.55 -18.93 -2.46
C SER A 472 15.14 -19.58 -1.21
N ASN A 473 16.20 -20.36 -1.35
CA ASN A 473 16.91 -21.01 -0.24
C ASN A 473 18.18 -20.25 0.16
N SER A 474 18.54 -19.19 -0.54
CA SER A 474 19.68 -18.31 -0.27
C SER A 474 19.24 -16.89 0.04
N ILE A 475 19.27 -15.98 -0.93
CA ILE A 475 19.00 -14.54 -0.71
C ILE A 475 17.56 -14.23 -0.30
N TYR A 476 16.57 -15.03 -0.73
CA TYR A 476 15.17 -14.93 -0.30
C TYR A 476 14.82 -15.78 0.93
N ASN A 477 15.84 -16.27 1.64
CA ASN A 477 15.72 -16.98 2.91
C ASN A 477 16.42 -16.21 4.04
N CYS A 478 16.25 -14.90 4.08
CA CYS A 478 16.84 -14.09 5.14
C CYS A 478 16.36 -14.60 6.50
N PRO A 479 17.28 -14.88 7.44
CA PRO A 479 16.92 -15.34 8.78
C PRO A 479 16.13 -14.25 9.49
N ASP A 480 15.20 -14.69 10.35
CA ASP A 480 14.51 -13.77 11.24
C ASP A 480 15.45 -13.35 12.36
N ALA A 481 16.08 -12.22 12.16
CA ALA A 481 16.98 -11.64 13.13
C ALA A 481 16.89 -10.12 13.10
N ASN A 482 17.11 -9.53 14.26
CA ASN A 482 17.14 -8.07 14.42
C ASN A 482 18.27 -7.39 13.62
N THR A 483 19.18 -8.15 13.07
CA THR A 483 20.37 -7.69 12.34
C THR A 483 20.18 -7.70 10.81
N GLN A 484 19.21 -8.48 10.30
CA GLN A 484 18.97 -8.66 8.88
C GLN A 484 17.55 -8.18 8.53
N GLN A 485 17.38 -6.86 8.47
CA GLN A 485 16.07 -6.24 8.46
C GLN A 485 15.59 -5.75 7.09
N GLY A 486 16.43 -5.85 6.08
CA GLY A 486 16.11 -5.36 4.75
C GLY A 486 17.18 -5.74 3.75
N THR A 487 17.11 -5.17 2.56
CA THR A 487 18.11 -5.38 1.52
C THR A 487 19.50 -4.99 2.02
N HIS A 488 20.50 -5.83 1.73
CA HIS A 488 21.88 -5.40 1.88
C HIS A 488 22.16 -4.25 0.92
N GLU A 489 22.64 -3.17 1.46
CA GLU A 489 23.12 -2.09 0.63
C GLU A 489 24.47 -2.48 0.01
N SER A 490 24.62 -2.18 -1.28
CA SER A 490 25.89 -2.42 -1.95
C SER A 490 27.02 -1.62 -1.30
N VAL A 491 28.19 -2.23 -1.15
CA VAL A 491 29.39 -1.54 -0.69
C VAL A 491 29.71 -0.28 -1.52
N PHE A 492 29.24 -0.21 -2.76
CA PHE A 492 29.37 0.99 -3.60
C PHE A 492 28.55 2.18 -3.10
N CYS A 493 27.53 1.93 -2.27
CA CYS A 493 26.74 2.98 -1.62
C CYS A 493 27.38 3.46 -0.31
N ALA A 494 28.40 2.77 0.20
CA ALA A 494 29.11 3.16 1.41
C ALA A 494 29.88 4.48 1.20
N ARG A 495 29.95 5.28 2.25
CA ARG A 495 30.88 6.43 2.25
C ARG A 495 32.32 5.90 2.12
N PRO A 496 33.16 6.50 1.26
CA PRO A 496 34.55 6.10 1.14
C PRO A 496 35.27 6.16 2.48
N THR A 497 35.77 5.03 2.95
CA THR A 497 36.61 4.88 4.15
C THR A 497 37.68 3.84 3.88
N GLU A 498 38.77 3.82 4.65
CA GLU A 498 39.81 2.82 4.50
C GLU A 498 39.30 1.39 4.84
N HIS A 499 38.38 1.29 5.79
CA HIS A 499 37.76 0.04 6.24
C HIS A 499 36.25 0.25 6.36
N PRO A 500 35.47 0.12 5.29
CA PRO A 500 34.02 0.21 5.37
C PRO A 500 33.50 -0.99 6.19
N TYR A 501 32.83 -0.69 7.29
CA TYR A 501 32.21 -1.69 8.18
C TYR A 501 30.69 -1.63 8.14
N GLN A 502 30.16 -0.60 7.58
CA GLN A 502 28.72 -0.32 7.54
C GLN A 502 28.37 0.53 6.31
N VAL A 503 27.34 0.14 5.62
CA VAL A 503 26.82 0.88 4.46
C VAL A 503 25.76 1.87 4.90
N SER A 504 24.87 1.44 5.80
CA SER A 504 23.87 2.28 6.44
C SER A 504 23.76 1.97 7.93
N SER A 505 22.94 2.72 8.65
CA SER A 505 22.64 2.45 10.07
C SER A 505 21.82 1.17 10.31
N TRP A 506 21.29 0.56 9.25
CA TRP A 506 20.31 -0.52 9.34
C TRP A 506 20.81 -1.85 8.76
N SER A 507 21.89 -1.84 8.00
CA SER A 507 22.39 -3.00 7.28
C SER A 507 23.83 -3.32 7.68
N GLU A 508 24.08 -4.58 8.01
CA GLU A 508 25.44 -5.11 8.18
C GLU A 508 26.05 -5.41 6.80
N MET A 509 27.37 -5.40 6.73
CA MET A 509 28.08 -5.79 5.50
C MET A 509 28.20 -7.32 5.33
N LYS A 510 27.85 -8.08 6.36
CA LYS A 510 27.94 -9.54 6.32
C LYS A 510 26.72 -10.13 5.65
N ASP A 511 26.95 -10.81 4.54
CA ASP A 511 25.91 -11.57 3.86
C ASP A 511 25.42 -12.72 4.74
N TYR A 512 24.11 -12.95 4.76
CA TYR A 512 23.47 -14.09 5.40
C TYR A 512 23.34 -15.31 4.46
N TYR A 513 23.79 -15.17 3.23
CA TYR A 513 23.73 -16.17 2.17
C TYR A 513 25.12 -16.31 1.51
N ASP A 514 25.33 -17.38 0.73
CA ASP A 514 26.52 -17.52 -0.14
C ASP A 514 26.29 -16.74 -1.44
N PRO A 515 27.08 -15.69 -1.73
CA PRO A 515 26.95 -14.92 -2.99
C PRO A 515 27.12 -15.81 -4.24
N ASN A 516 27.85 -16.93 -4.15
CA ASN A 516 28.00 -17.87 -5.27
C ASN A 516 26.66 -18.52 -5.66
N ASP A 517 25.71 -18.64 -4.75
CA ASP A 517 24.37 -19.14 -5.07
C ASP A 517 23.62 -18.18 -5.98
N VAL A 518 23.73 -16.88 -5.73
CA VAL A 518 23.12 -15.84 -6.58
C VAL A 518 23.78 -15.82 -7.96
N ILE A 519 25.13 -15.89 -8.01
CA ILE A 519 25.88 -15.95 -9.27
C ILE A 519 25.49 -17.21 -10.07
N ARG A 520 25.35 -18.35 -9.40
CA ARG A 520 24.96 -19.61 -10.03
C ARG A 520 23.52 -19.55 -10.56
N ALA A 521 22.58 -18.98 -9.79
CA ALA A 521 21.21 -18.80 -10.25
C ALA A 521 21.12 -17.88 -11.48
N ALA A 522 21.84 -16.76 -11.47
CA ALA A 522 21.95 -15.88 -12.64
C ALA A 522 22.54 -16.59 -13.86
N ALA A 523 23.64 -17.37 -13.67
CA ALA A 523 24.24 -18.16 -14.75
C ALA A 523 23.27 -19.20 -15.32
N MET A 524 22.43 -19.82 -14.48
CA MET A 524 21.39 -20.76 -14.92
C MET A 524 20.34 -20.02 -15.78
N MET A 525 19.86 -18.87 -15.38
CA MET A 525 18.90 -18.07 -16.16
C MET A 525 19.51 -17.63 -17.50
N VAL A 526 20.73 -17.10 -17.49
CA VAL A 526 21.44 -16.70 -18.71
C VAL A 526 21.63 -17.87 -19.67
N SER A 527 21.89 -19.09 -19.16
CA SER A 527 22.13 -20.29 -20.00
C SER A 527 20.91 -20.67 -20.86
N VAL A 528 19.73 -20.25 -20.51
CA VAL A 528 18.47 -20.51 -21.23
C VAL A 528 17.82 -19.25 -21.81
N ALA A 529 18.48 -18.10 -21.73
CA ALA A 529 17.93 -16.81 -22.15
C ALA A 529 17.43 -16.80 -23.61
N ASP A 530 18.12 -17.50 -24.52
CA ASP A 530 17.70 -17.61 -25.94
C ASP A 530 16.33 -18.28 -26.11
N GLU A 531 15.92 -19.14 -25.17
CA GLU A 531 14.59 -19.75 -25.18
C GLU A 531 13.46 -18.77 -24.82
N PHE A 532 13.82 -17.67 -24.14
CA PHE A 532 12.89 -16.65 -23.62
C PHE A 532 13.10 -15.29 -24.29
N LYS A 533 13.70 -15.25 -25.45
CA LYS A 533 13.99 -14.01 -26.16
C LYS A 533 12.74 -13.15 -26.33
N GLY A 534 12.81 -11.89 -25.88
CA GLY A 534 11.69 -10.94 -25.87
C GLY A 534 10.75 -11.08 -24.68
N ASN A 535 11.08 -11.89 -23.67
CA ASN A 535 10.37 -11.92 -22.41
C ASN A 535 10.94 -10.87 -21.45
N ASN A 536 10.26 -9.74 -21.32
CA ASN A 536 10.70 -8.59 -20.51
C ASN A 536 10.90 -8.95 -19.03
N ASN A 537 10.15 -9.93 -18.50
CA ASN A 537 10.29 -10.34 -17.12
C ASN A 537 11.61 -11.11 -16.89
N LEU A 538 12.01 -11.99 -17.82
CA LEU A 538 13.30 -12.68 -17.69
C LEU A 538 14.48 -11.72 -17.89
N GLU A 539 14.33 -10.75 -18.80
CA GLU A 539 15.36 -9.72 -19.00
C GLU A 539 15.52 -8.79 -17.79
N TYR A 540 14.46 -8.60 -17.03
CA TYR A 540 14.47 -7.81 -15.79
C TYR A 540 15.13 -8.60 -14.64
N ASP A 541 14.76 -9.88 -14.43
CA ASP A 541 15.24 -10.73 -13.35
C ASP A 541 16.67 -11.24 -13.59
#